data_8e363aa5cceebf52c2351400c9b4c877
#
_entry.id   8e363aa5cceebf52c2351400c9b4c877
#
_cell.length_a   1.000
_cell.length_b   1.000
_cell.length_c   1.000
_cell.angle_alpha   90.00
_cell.angle_beta   90.00
_cell.angle_gamma   90.00
#
_symmetry.space_group_name_H-M   'P 1'
#
loop_
_entity.id
_entity.type
_entity.pdbx_description
1 polymer ?
#
loop_
_entity_poly.entity_id
_entity_poly.type
_entity_poly.pdbx_seq_one_letter_code
_entity_poly.pdbx_strand_id
1 'polypeptide(L)'
;MATYSFMDVTATLTGSTGVIDLGAGSGDSKEGISVALASSRNTMTIGADGEGMHSLKADKSGTVTIRLLYTSTRNALLQAMYDAQALSPSSWGNNVITIRNKGNNETVVCRGCAFQKQPDRTYGEEGGILEWVFDCIKIDTVTGTYPAEA
;
A
#
# COMPACT_ATOMS: atom_id res chain seq x y z
N MET A 1 6.43 -27.87 3.67
CA MET A 1 6.77 -26.83 2.69
C MET A 1 5.88 -25.61 2.91
N ALA A 2 6.50 -24.47 3.12
CA ALA A 2 5.73 -23.25 3.30
C ALA A 2 5.14 -22.79 1.95
N THR A 3 3.91 -22.34 1.97
CA THR A 3 3.21 -21.93 0.76
C THR A 3 2.64 -20.51 0.96
N TYR A 4 2.95 -19.63 0.04
CA TYR A 4 2.35 -18.32 -0.03
C TYR A 4 1.03 -18.38 -0.81
N SER A 5 0.02 -17.68 -0.33
CA SER A 5 -1.24 -17.50 -1.06
C SER A 5 -1.78 -16.09 -0.86
N PHE A 6 -2.24 -15.47 -1.91
CA PHE A 6 -2.94 -14.17 -1.80
C PHE A 6 -4.25 -14.31 -1.00
N MET A 7 -4.80 -15.51 -0.92
CA MET A 7 -6.00 -15.75 -0.10
C MET A 7 -5.76 -15.47 1.39
N ASP A 8 -4.52 -15.49 1.84
CA ASP A 8 -4.15 -15.17 3.21
C ASP A 8 -3.91 -13.67 3.44
N VAL A 9 -3.93 -12.87 2.39
CA VAL A 9 -3.65 -11.43 2.48
C VAL A 9 -4.95 -10.68 2.73
N THR A 10 -4.95 -9.89 3.80
CA THR A 10 -6.03 -8.93 4.09
C THR A 10 -5.45 -7.53 4.04
N ALA A 11 -6.23 -6.60 3.53
CA ALA A 11 -5.87 -5.20 3.50
C ALA A 11 -7.09 -4.35 3.83
N THR A 12 -6.90 -3.34 4.66
CA THR A 12 -7.98 -2.47 5.09
C THR A 12 -7.53 -1.02 5.00
N LEU A 13 -8.35 -0.20 4.36
CA LEU A 13 -8.17 1.25 4.31
C LEU A 13 -9.15 1.88 5.28
N THR A 14 -8.64 2.56 6.30
CA THR A 14 -9.45 3.26 7.29
C THR A 14 -9.21 4.75 7.16
N GLY A 15 -10.28 5.52 6.98
CA GLY A 15 -10.21 6.96 6.89
C GLY A 15 -11.33 7.63 7.67
N SER A 16 -11.34 8.96 7.66
CA SER A 16 -12.38 9.75 8.32
C SER A 16 -13.76 9.53 7.72
N THR A 17 -13.83 9.05 6.48
CA THR A 17 -15.08 8.85 5.75
C THR A 17 -15.53 7.40 5.69
N GLY A 18 -14.79 6.48 6.28
CA GLY A 18 -15.19 5.07 6.36
C GLY A 18 -14.05 4.08 6.31
N VAL A 19 -14.41 2.81 6.18
CA VAL A 19 -13.49 1.67 6.12
C VAL A 19 -13.78 0.86 4.88
N ILE A 20 -12.73 0.52 4.12
CA ILE A 20 -12.84 -0.28 2.90
C ILE A 20 -11.90 -1.48 2.99
N ASP A 21 -12.42 -2.66 2.72
CA ASP A 21 -11.63 -3.89 2.65
C ASP A 21 -11.08 -4.06 1.24
N LEU A 22 -9.77 -4.21 1.10
CA LEU A 22 -9.08 -4.25 -0.19
C LEU A 22 -8.26 -5.54 -0.41
N GLY A 23 -8.30 -6.47 0.53
CA GLY A 23 -7.54 -7.71 0.45
C GLY A 23 -8.21 -8.78 -0.42
N ALA A 24 -7.91 -10.03 -0.11
CA ALA A 24 -8.47 -11.17 -0.82
C ALA A 24 -9.99 -11.11 -0.83
N GLY A 25 -10.59 -11.33 -1.99
CA GLY A 25 -12.05 -11.25 -2.18
C GLY A 25 -12.55 -9.90 -2.64
N SER A 26 -11.68 -8.91 -2.80
CA SER A 26 -12.08 -7.55 -3.20
C SER A 26 -11.97 -7.31 -4.72
N GLY A 27 -11.66 -8.32 -5.50
CA GLY A 27 -11.49 -8.21 -6.95
C GLY A 27 -10.15 -7.62 -7.36
N ASP A 28 -9.09 -7.95 -6.61
CA ASP A 28 -7.73 -7.52 -6.93
C ASP A 28 -7.24 -8.17 -8.22
N SER A 29 -6.38 -7.46 -8.94
CA SER A 29 -5.72 -8.00 -10.13
C SER A 29 -4.62 -8.99 -9.74
N LYS A 30 -4.01 -9.65 -10.73
CA LYS A 30 -2.89 -10.57 -10.50
C LYS A 30 -1.68 -9.90 -9.85
N GLU A 31 -1.42 -8.64 -10.18
CA GLU A 31 -0.33 -7.86 -9.60
C GLU A 31 -0.62 -7.45 -8.16
N GLY A 32 -1.89 -7.40 -7.78
CA GLY A 32 -2.33 -7.19 -6.41
C GLY A 32 -1.93 -5.86 -5.81
N ILE A 33 -1.34 -5.91 -4.63
CA ILE A 33 -0.99 -4.75 -3.81
C ILE A 33 0.53 -4.63 -3.72
N SER A 34 1.05 -3.44 -3.99
CA SER A 34 2.48 -3.14 -3.89
C SER A 34 2.73 -2.06 -2.83
N VAL A 35 3.74 -2.27 -2.01
CA VAL A 35 4.19 -1.30 -1.00
C VAL A 35 5.66 -1.03 -1.26
N ALA A 36 6.02 0.23 -1.42
CA ALA A 36 7.41 0.62 -1.70
C ALA A 36 7.79 1.89 -0.96
N LEU A 37 8.99 1.91 -0.38
CA LEU A 37 9.53 3.11 0.22
C LEU A 37 9.99 4.07 -0.88
N ALA A 38 9.83 5.38 -0.63
CA ALA A 38 10.16 6.40 -1.61
C ALA A 38 11.66 6.58 -1.79
N SER A 39 12.45 6.35 -0.74
CA SER A 39 13.90 6.56 -0.77
C SER A 39 14.63 5.54 0.08
N SER A 40 15.95 5.42 -0.14
CA SER A 40 16.81 4.57 0.68
C SER A 40 16.98 5.15 2.07
N ARG A 41 17.04 4.27 3.08
CA ARG A 41 17.30 4.65 4.46
C ARG A 41 18.77 4.98 4.71
N ASN A 42 19.65 4.51 3.85
CA ASN A 42 21.09 4.66 4.01
C ASN A 42 21.72 5.44 2.87
N THR A 43 22.64 6.34 3.22
CA THR A 43 23.55 6.96 2.27
C THR A 43 24.98 6.72 2.76
N MET A 44 25.82 6.16 1.89
CA MET A 44 27.21 5.88 2.20
C MET A 44 28.08 6.94 1.55
N THR A 45 28.99 7.52 2.32
CA THR A 45 29.97 8.49 1.84
C THR A 45 31.36 7.95 2.13
N ILE A 46 32.21 7.90 1.12
CA ILE A 46 33.60 7.45 1.24
C ILE A 46 34.53 8.65 1.14
N GLY A 47 35.43 8.80 2.12
CA GLY A 47 36.41 9.85 2.14
C GLY A 47 37.57 9.59 1.17
N ALA A 48 38.45 10.60 1.00
CA ALA A 48 39.57 10.50 0.10
C ALA A 48 40.64 9.48 0.57
N ASP A 49 40.64 9.13 1.84
CA ASP A 49 41.52 8.12 2.44
C ASP A 49 40.90 6.71 2.44
N GLY A 50 39.70 6.54 1.91
CA GLY A 50 39.00 5.27 1.87
C GLY A 50 38.13 4.97 3.08
N GLU A 51 38.10 5.82 4.09
CA GLU A 51 37.23 5.67 5.25
C GLU A 51 35.76 5.99 4.87
N GLY A 52 34.85 5.24 5.43
CA GLY A 52 33.43 5.36 5.09
C GLY A 52 32.59 5.91 6.22
N MET A 53 31.48 6.54 5.84
CA MET A 53 30.44 7.01 6.75
C MET A 53 29.08 6.61 6.22
N HIS A 54 28.28 6.00 7.07
CA HIS A 54 26.87 5.74 6.76
C HIS A 54 26.00 6.82 7.39
N SER A 55 25.00 7.26 6.64
CA SER A 55 23.98 8.19 7.15
C SER A 55 22.64 7.51 7.17
N LEU A 56 22.03 7.40 8.35
CA LEU A 56 20.70 6.80 8.53
C LEU A 56 19.66 7.91 8.44
N LYS A 57 18.80 7.81 7.45
CA LYS A 57 17.72 8.77 7.23
C LYS A 57 16.46 8.37 8.00
N ALA A 58 15.75 9.34 8.53
CA ALA A 58 14.53 9.13 9.28
C ALA A 58 13.29 8.95 8.37
N ASP A 59 13.43 9.21 7.08
CA ASP A 59 12.32 9.14 6.12
C ASP A 59 11.82 7.71 5.94
N LYS A 60 10.56 7.47 6.29
CA LYS A 60 9.85 6.20 6.11
C LYS A 60 8.69 6.34 5.15
N SER A 61 8.64 7.41 4.38
CA SER A 61 7.56 7.63 3.42
C SER A 61 7.65 6.67 2.24
N GLY A 62 6.53 6.49 1.59
CA GLY A 62 6.46 5.63 0.42
C GLY A 62 5.10 5.65 -0.23
N THR A 63 4.88 4.69 -1.11
CA THR A 63 3.63 4.56 -1.84
C THR A 63 3.05 3.17 -1.68
N VAL A 64 1.72 3.10 -1.64
CA VAL A 64 0.96 1.85 -1.72
C VAL A 64 0.15 1.90 -3.00
N THR A 65 0.27 0.89 -3.83
CA THR A 65 -0.50 0.76 -5.06
C THR A 65 -1.43 -0.44 -4.94
N ILE A 66 -2.72 -0.20 -5.13
CA ILE A 66 -3.74 -1.24 -5.06
C ILE A 66 -4.37 -1.35 -6.45
N ARG A 67 -4.28 -2.54 -7.04
CA ARG A 67 -4.76 -2.80 -8.38
C ARG A 67 -6.01 -3.66 -8.31
N LEU A 68 -7.12 -3.08 -8.75
CA LEU A 68 -8.42 -3.73 -8.74
C LEU A 68 -8.90 -3.96 -10.17
N LEU A 69 -9.59 -5.07 -10.38
CA LEU A 69 -10.27 -5.31 -11.63
C LEU A 69 -11.33 -4.21 -11.85
N TYR A 70 -11.54 -3.83 -13.10
CA TYR A 70 -12.49 -2.76 -13.43
C TYR A 70 -13.88 -3.01 -12.86
N THR A 71 -14.29 -4.27 -12.77
CA THR A 71 -15.60 -4.66 -12.26
C THR A 71 -15.70 -4.75 -10.73
N SER A 72 -14.61 -4.53 -10.01
CA SER A 72 -14.63 -4.59 -8.55
C SER A 72 -15.55 -3.53 -7.95
N THR A 73 -16.37 -3.94 -7.00
CA THR A 73 -17.27 -3.01 -6.28
C THR A 73 -16.49 -2.03 -5.40
N ARG A 74 -15.24 -2.35 -5.06
CA ARG A 74 -14.38 -1.47 -4.25
C ARG A 74 -13.99 -0.19 -4.97
N ASN A 75 -13.99 -0.20 -6.32
CA ASN A 75 -13.71 1.00 -7.10
C ASN A 75 -14.69 2.13 -6.79
N ALA A 76 -15.97 1.81 -6.67
CA ALA A 76 -17.00 2.80 -6.34
C ALA A 76 -16.79 3.36 -4.93
N LEU A 77 -16.45 2.51 -3.97
CA LEU A 77 -16.20 2.93 -2.60
C LEU A 77 -14.96 3.84 -2.50
N LEU A 78 -13.89 3.48 -3.21
CA LEU A 78 -12.67 4.28 -3.24
C LEU A 78 -12.90 5.63 -3.92
N GLN A 79 -13.65 5.65 -5.02
CA GLN A 79 -13.98 6.90 -5.71
C GLN A 79 -14.81 7.82 -4.82
N ALA A 80 -15.79 7.29 -4.12
CA ALA A 80 -16.61 8.06 -3.18
C ALA A 80 -15.76 8.63 -2.04
N MET A 81 -14.85 7.83 -1.49
CA MET A 81 -13.93 8.28 -0.43
C MET A 81 -12.99 9.37 -0.94
N TYR A 82 -12.44 9.20 -2.14
CA TYR A 82 -11.58 10.20 -2.78
C TYR A 82 -12.32 11.54 -2.92
N ASP A 83 -13.51 11.51 -3.48
CA ASP A 83 -14.30 12.73 -3.71
C ASP A 83 -14.68 13.42 -2.40
N ALA A 84 -15.06 12.64 -1.38
CA ALA A 84 -15.43 13.17 -0.08
C ALA A 84 -14.23 13.81 0.64
N GLN A 85 -13.08 13.17 0.60
CA GLN A 85 -11.88 13.70 1.27
C GLN A 85 -11.28 14.91 0.56
N ALA A 86 -11.47 15.02 -0.75
CA ALA A 86 -10.97 16.15 -1.53
C ALA A 86 -11.73 17.46 -1.27
N LEU A 87 -12.88 17.39 -0.58
CA LEU A 87 -13.66 18.60 -0.27
C LEU A 87 -13.01 19.50 0.76
N SER A 88 -12.14 18.96 1.62
CA SER A 88 -11.53 19.75 2.69
C SER A 88 -10.11 19.26 3.00
N PRO A 89 -9.15 20.18 3.19
CA PRO A 89 -7.80 19.80 3.62
C PRO A 89 -7.77 19.05 4.95
N SER A 90 -8.72 19.29 5.83
CA SER A 90 -8.77 18.64 7.15
C SER A 90 -9.12 17.16 7.09
N SER A 91 -9.78 16.70 6.03
CA SER A 91 -10.10 15.29 5.81
C SER A 91 -9.09 14.58 4.91
N TRP A 92 -8.16 15.31 4.32
CA TRP A 92 -7.15 14.76 3.40
C TRP A 92 -5.92 14.25 4.17
N GLY A 93 -5.41 13.09 3.78
CA GLY A 93 -4.15 12.59 4.33
C GLY A 93 -4.24 11.90 5.68
N ASN A 94 -5.43 11.57 6.15
CA ASN A 94 -5.64 10.94 7.45
C ASN A 94 -5.98 9.44 7.34
N ASN A 95 -5.70 8.84 6.21
CA ASN A 95 -5.99 7.43 5.99
C ASN A 95 -4.91 6.54 6.57
N VAL A 96 -5.31 5.37 7.04
CA VAL A 96 -4.39 4.31 7.48
C VAL A 96 -4.68 3.06 6.67
N ILE A 97 -3.64 2.51 6.06
CA ILE A 97 -3.75 1.26 5.31
C ILE A 97 -3.00 0.18 6.10
N THR A 98 -3.71 -0.89 6.42
CA THR A 98 -3.13 -2.04 7.10
C THR A 98 -3.21 -3.25 6.20
N ILE A 99 -2.07 -3.87 5.93
CA ILE A 99 -1.97 -5.07 5.10
C ILE A 99 -1.42 -6.18 5.98
N ARG A 100 -2.07 -7.32 5.97
CA ARG A 100 -1.66 -8.46 6.77
C ARG A 100 -1.64 -9.73 5.93
N ASN A 101 -0.56 -10.48 6.03
CA ASN A 101 -0.45 -11.83 5.49
C ASN A 101 -0.55 -12.82 6.66
N LYS A 102 -1.64 -13.57 6.72
CA LYS A 102 -1.88 -14.53 7.81
C LYS A 102 -0.92 -15.71 7.78
N GLY A 103 -0.36 -16.02 6.61
CA GLY A 103 0.51 -17.18 6.46
C GLY A 103 1.79 -17.08 7.29
N ASN A 104 2.39 -15.88 7.37
CA ASN A 104 3.62 -15.66 8.13
C ASN A 104 3.49 -14.57 9.19
N ASN A 105 2.26 -14.12 9.47
CA ASN A 105 1.98 -13.01 10.41
C ASN A 105 2.68 -11.70 10.05
N GLU A 106 2.94 -11.48 8.77
CA GLU A 106 3.48 -10.20 8.31
C GLU A 106 2.41 -9.12 8.40
N THR A 107 2.80 -7.95 8.89
CA THR A 107 1.91 -6.81 9.00
C THR A 107 2.61 -5.56 8.49
N VAL A 108 1.97 -4.83 7.58
CA VAL A 108 2.43 -3.54 7.08
C VAL A 108 1.38 -2.51 7.46
N VAL A 109 1.81 -1.48 8.18
CA VAL A 109 0.93 -0.38 8.57
C VAL A 109 1.44 0.90 7.92
N CYS A 110 0.59 1.52 7.11
CA CYS A 110 0.88 2.76 6.41
C CYS A 110 0.02 3.86 7.02
N ARG A 111 0.66 4.89 7.56
CA ARG A 111 -0.01 6.00 8.24
C ARG A 111 0.16 7.29 7.47
N GLY A 112 -0.79 8.21 7.67
CA GLY A 112 -0.77 9.49 7.00
C GLY A 112 -0.92 9.33 5.49
N CYS A 113 -1.80 8.43 5.04
CA CYS A 113 -1.98 8.14 3.64
C CYS A 113 -2.96 9.09 2.99
N ALA A 114 -2.63 9.54 1.80
CA ALA A 114 -3.50 10.34 0.96
C ALA A 114 -3.59 9.71 -0.43
N PHE A 115 -4.73 9.84 -1.08
CA PHE A 115 -4.83 9.47 -2.49
C PHE A 115 -3.87 10.34 -3.30
N GLN A 116 -3.10 9.72 -4.19
CA GLN A 116 -2.23 10.50 -5.08
C GLN A 116 -3.06 11.18 -6.16
N LYS A 117 -3.94 10.42 -6.80
CA LYS A 117 -4.94 10.90 -7.77
C LYS A 117 -5.92 9.76 -8.04
N GLN A 118 -7.04 10.09 -8.68
CA GLN A 118 -7.92 9.02 -9.17
C GLN A 118 -7.23 8.25 -10.30
N PRO A 119 -7.55 6.94 -10.47
CA PRO A 119 -6.94 6.13 -11.50
C PRO A 119 -7.24 6.64 -12.91
N ASP A 120 -6.28 6.45 -13.81
CA ASP A 120 -6.51 6.67 -15.22
C ASP A 120 -7.48 5.61 -15.74
N ARG A 121 -8.38 5.99 -16.60
CA ARG A 121 -9.38 5.08 -17.19
C ARG A 121 -9.23 5.03 -18.70
N THR A 122 -9.27 3.81 -19.23
CA THR A 122 -9.28 3.57 -20.66
C THR A 122 -10.48 2.68 -20.99
N TYR A 123 -11.30 3.14 -21.92
CA TYR A 123 -12.49 2.40 -22.38
C TYR A 123 -12.14 1.76 -23.72
N GLY A 124 -11.67 0.52 -23.65
CA GLY A 124 -11.30 -0.26 -24.80
C GLY A 124 -12.20 -1.46 -24.99
N GLU A 125 -11.79 -2.37 -25.83
CA GLU A 125 -12.55 -3.60 -26.12
C GLU A 125 -12.63 -4.50 -24.90
N GLU A 126 -11.53 -4.58 -24.14
CA GLU A 126 -11.47 -5.40 -22.93
C GLU A 126 -11.46 -4.53 -21.68
N GLY A 127 -12.03 -5.06 -20.61
CA GLY A 127 -11.99 -4.42 -19.30
C GLY A 127 -10.56 -4.39 -18.77
N GLY A 128 -10.19 -3.25 -18.18
CA GLY A 128 -8.85 -3.05 -17.67
C GLY A 128 -8.76 -3.19 -16.16
N ILE A 129 -7.70 -2.61 -15.62
CA ILE A 129 -7.36 -2.60 -14.21
C ILE A 129 -7.28 -1.14 -13.77
N LEU A 130 -7.86 -0.83 -12.61
CA LEU A 130 -7.73 0.48 -12.00
C LEU A 130 -6.66 0.43 -10.93
N GLU A 131 -5.66 1.31 -11.04
CA GLU A 131 -4.58 1.41 -10.07
C GLU A 131 -4.83 2.59 -9.14
N TRP A 132 -5.08 2.28 -7.87
CA TRP A 132 -5.21 3.29 -6.83
C TRP A 132 -3.87 3.43 -6.12
N VAL A 133 -3.29 4.62 -6.19
CA VAL A 133 -2.00 4.92 -5.58
C VAL A 133 -2.20 5.86 -4.40
N PHE A 134 -1.59 5.50 -3.27
CA PHE A 134 -1.61 6.31 -2.05
C PHE A 134 -0.21 6.72 -1.68
N ASP A 135 -0.03 8.00 -1.37
CA ASP A 135 1.20 8.50 -0.79
C ASP A 135 1.11 8.40 0.73
N CYS A 136 2.06 7.73 1.35
CA CYS A 136 2.06 7.45 2.79
C CYS A 136 3.25 8.15 3.44
N ILE A 137 2.98 8.83 4.57
CA ILE A 137 4.04 9.53 5.31
C ILE A 137 4.92 8.53 6.05
N LYS A 138 4.34 7.47 6.60
CA LYS A 138 5.07 6.52 7.42
C LYS A 138 4.62 5.09 7.15
N ILE A 139 5.57 4.26 6.77
CA ILE A 139 5.32 2.83 6.50
C ILE A 139 6.15 2.01 7.50
N ASP A 140 5.47 1.21 8.31
CA ASP A 140 6.10 0.30 9.27
C ASP A 140 5.76 -1.14 8.89
N THR A 141 6.76 -2.00 8.86
CA THR A 141 6.61 -3.41 8.48
C THR A 141 7.16 -4.31 9.59
N VAL A 142 6.36 -5.30 9.97
CA VAL A 142 6.78 -6.38 10.84
C VAL A 142 6.64 -7.67 10.05
N THR A 143 7.74 -8.37 9.83
CA THR A 143 7.74 -9.61 9.07
C THR A 143 7.90 -10.79 10.03
N GLY A 144 6.99 -11.75 9.94
CA GLY A 144 7.07 -13.00 10.68
C GLY A 144 7.71 -14.10 9.86
N THR A 145 7.51 -15.33 10.29
CA THR A 145 8.00 -16.51 9.59
C THR A 145 6.86 -17.48 9.32
N TYR A 146 6.96 -18.21 8.21
CA TYR A 146 6.04 -19.32 7.98
C TYR A 146 6.28 -20.42 9.01
N PRO A 147 5.20 -21.13 9.45
CA PRO A 147 5.37 -22.22 10.38
C PRO A 147 6.28 -23.30 9.79
N ALA A 148 7.08 -23.92 10.66
CA ALA A 148 7.89 -25.06 10.26
C ALA A 148 6.98 -26.23 9.87
N GLU A 149 7.40 -27.05 8.90
CA GLU A 149 6.68 -28.25 8.54
C GLU A 149 6.74 -29.28 9.67
N ALA A 150 5.61 -29.93 9.87
CA ALA A 150 5.53 -31.05 10.78
C ALA A 150 6.09 -32.33 10.14
#